data_48475ae2f5b47ea979da5f0f42ece11b
#
_entry.id   48475ae2f5b47ea979da5f0f42ece11b
#
_cell.length_a   1.000
_cell.length_b   1.000
_cell.length_c   1.000
_cell.angle_alpha   90.00
_cell.angle_beta   90.00
_cell.angle_gamma   90.00
#
_symmetry.space_group_name_H-M   'P 1'
#
loop_
_entity.id
_entity.type
_entity.pdbx_description
1 polymer ?
#
loop_
_entity_poly.entity_id
_entity_poly.type
_entity_poly.pdbx_seq_one_letter_code
_entity_poly.pdbx_strand_id
1 'polypeptide(L)'
;MLKVATPHYLLWLNWPISAFRLDARSLAVFKECVGARADITVVRSERAFLKALPSATHAIVWEFKKEWFARARSLRVLATPAAGRELLLTDAEMPSGIVRVNGAFHGAIMSETVVACLFAHARGLYRAYDWQRAGVLWPRSELSPFCSLVAGTKAVILGYGKVGHAIGAKLEALGVSVAGIRRANFTALKPALKTADWLIMALPSDTGTDNLVDASVLRAMKRSAVLVNVGRGNAVDEAALAKALRSRRIAAAYLDVFKREPLTPASPLAADIPGLVRIPHGSAFAPEYLPLFFRELQKGGWLA
;
A
#
# COMPACT_ATOMS: atom_id res chain seq x y z
N MET A 1 -16.43 35.62 -24.33
CA MET A 1 -15.58 34.60 -23.75
C MET A 1 -15.61 34.74 -22.24
N LEU A 2 -16.25 33.81 -21.51
CA LEU A 2 -16.20 33.75 -20.05
C LEU A 2 -14.74 33.56 -19.65
N LYS A 3 -14.15 34.47 -18.87
CA LYS A 3 -12.83 34.27 -18.25
C LYS A 3 -12.92 33.00 -17.39
N VAL A 4 -12.33 31.90 -17.82
CA VAL A 4 -12.13 30.74 -16.95
C VAL A 4 -11.27 31.25 -15.79
N ALA A 5 -11.83 31.26 -14.59
CA ALA A 5 -11.11 31.72 -13.40
C ALA A 5 -9.86 30.82 -13.22
N THR A 6 -8.72 31.45 -13.00
CA THR A 6 -7.46 30.73 -12.74
C THR A 6 -7.65 29.76 -11.56
N PRO A 7 -7.32 28.48 -11.72
CA PRO A 7 -7.45 27.53 -10.61
C PRO A 7 -6.51 27.93 -9.47
N HIS A 8 -7.04 27.90 -8.23
CA HIS A 8 -6.25 28.11 -7.03
C HIS A 8 -6.06 26.76 -6.31
N TYR A 9 -4.83 26.29 -6.25
CA TYR A 9 -4.42 25.04 -5.63
C TYR A 9 -3.90 25.30 -4.22
N LEU A 10 -4.55 24.70 -3.22
CA LEU A 10 -4.17 24.75 -1.82
C LEU A 10 -3.59 23.40 -1.39
N LEU A 11 -2.30 23.36 -1.09
CA LEU A 11 -1.59 22.15 -0.70
C LEU A 11 -1.27 22.18 0.79
N TRP A 12 -1.73 21.16 1.51
CA TRP A 12 -1.37 20.89 2.89
C TRP A 12 -0.97 19.41 3.05
N LEU A 13 0.25 19.10 2.65
CA LEU A 13 0.85 17.77 2.65
C LEU A 13 2.04 17.75 3.63
N ASN A 14 1.73 17.98 4.91
CA ASN A 14 2.72 17.96 6.00
C ASN A 14 2.50 16.72 6.86
N TRP A 15 3.18 15.63 6.55
CA TRP A 15 3.11 14.37 7.28
C TRP A 15 4.42 14.10 8.03
N PRO A 16 4.42 13.41 9.17
CA PRO A 16 5.65 13.10 9.93
C PRO A 16 6.68 12.28 9.14
N ILE A 17 6.21 11.39 8.27
CA ILE A 17 7.05 10.53 7.43
C ILE A 17 7.55 11.32 6.22
N SER A 18 8.87 11.31 5.99
CA SER A 18 9.51 12.11 4.93
C SER A 18 8.99 11.79 3.53
N ALA A 19 8.75 10.52 3.21
CA ALA A 19 8.20 10.08 1.92
C ALA A 19 6.81 10.67 1.60
N PHE A 20 6.08 11.11 2.63
CA PHE A 20 4.70 11.63 2.54
C PHE A 20 4.63 13.15 2.73
N ARG A 21 5.77 13.80 2.87
CA ARG A 21 5.86 15.25 3.07
C ARG A 21 6.18 15.94 1.76
N LEU A 22 5.47 17.04 1.49
CA LEU A 22 5.78 17.88 0.33
C LEU A 22 7.16 18.51 0.49
N ASP A 23 8.08 18.13 -0.37
CA ASP A 23 9.43 18.68 -0.49
C ASP A 23 9.57 19.55 -1.74
N ALA A 24 10.75 20.14 -1.94
CA ALA A 24 11.02 21.01 -3.07
C ALA A 24 10.93 20.27 -4.42
N ARG A 25 11.39 19.02 -4.50
CA ARG A 25 11.33 18.16 -5.69
C ARG A 25 9.87 17.87 -6.07
N SER A 26 9.06 17.41 -5.12
CA SER A 26 7.65 17.10 -5.32
C SER A 26 6.87 18.35 -5.71
N LEU A 27 7.18 19.51 -5.09
CA LEU A 27 6.54 20.78 -5.45
C LEU A 27 6.91 21.23 -6.87
N ALA A 28 8.14 20.99 -7.32
CA ALA A 28 8.56 21.29 -8.70
C ALA A 28 7.73 20.46 -9.70
N VAL A 29 7.58 19.14 -9.45
CA VAL A 29 6.73 18.28 -10.28
C VAL A 29 5.26 18.74 -10.27
N PHE A 30 4.74 19.17 -9.12
CA PHE A 30 3.38 19.71 -9.06
C PHE A 30 3.23 20.94 -9.94
N LYS A 31 4.18 21.90 -9.87
CA LYS A 31 4.20 23.10 -10.72
C LYS A 31 4.25 22.78 -12.20
N GLU A 32 5.03 21.77 -12.60
CA GLU A 32 5.04 21.27 -13.98
C GLU A 32 3.64 20.74 -14.39
N CYS A 33 2.98 19.98 -13.52
CA CYS A 33 1.66 19.40 -13.79
C CYS A 33 0.55 20.44 -13.98
N VAL A 34 0.59 21.57 -13.24
CA VAL A 34 -0.46 22.59 -13.29
C VAL A 34 -0.13 23.76 -14.22
N GLY A 35 1.13 23.90 -14.66
CA GLY A 35 1.60 24.94 -15.55
C GLY A 35 1.83 26.30 -14.87
N ALA A 36 2.45 27.23 -15.63
CA ALA A 36 2.98 28.49 -15.11
C ALA A 36 1.91 29.52 -14.67
N ARG A 37 0.65 29.34 -15.07
CA ARG A 37 -0.45 30.28 -14.75
C ARG A 37 -1.25 29.88 -13.51
N ALA A 38 -0.92 28.76 -12.87
CA ALA A 38 -1.64 28.28 -11.70
C ALA A 38 -1.31 29.13 -10.46
N ASP A 39 -2.34 29.46 -9.67
CA ASP A 39 -2.18 30.02 -8.34
C ASP A 39 -1.96 28.86 -7.33
N ILE A 40 -0.83 28.86 -6.64
CA ILE A 40 -0.43 27.76 -5.75
C ILE A 40 -0.12 28.31 -4.37
N THR A 41 -0.90 27.89 -3.38
CA THR A 41 -0.65 28.16 -1.97
C THR A 41 -0.24 26.89 -1.24
N VAL A 42 0.96 26.87 -0.66
CA VAL A 42 1.45 25.77 0.19
C VAL A 42 1.40 26.20 1.64
N VAL A 43 0.74 25.42 2.49
CA VAL A 43 0.60 25.69 3.92
C VAL A 43 1.12 24.54 4.78
N ARG A 44 1.47 24.84 6.04
CA ARG A 44 2.06 23.87 6.97
C ARG A 44 1.28 23.73 8.28
N SER A 45 0.14 24.42 8.40
CA SER A 45 -0.70 24.36 9.61
C SER A 45 -2.17 24.44 9.26
N GLU A 46 -3.04 23.86 10.12
CA GLU A 46 -4.50 23.93 9.99
C GLU A 46 -4.98 25.37 9.93
N ARG A 47 -4.45 26.26 10.80
CA ARG A 47 -4.82 27.68 10.81
C ARG A 47 -4.57 28.35 9.45
N ALA A 48 -3.40 28.10 8.83
CA ALA A 48 -3.06 28.67 7.54
C ALA A 48 -3.94 28.05 6.43
N PHE A 49 -4.22 26.75 6.50
CA PHE A 49 -5.10 26.04 5.60
C PHE A 49 -6.51 26.65 5.62
N LEU A 50 -7.12 26.78 6.80
CA LEU A 50 -8.46 27.33 6.97
C LEU A 50 -8.57 28.82 6.56
N LYS A 51 -7.47 29.58 6.62
CA LYS A 51 -7.42 30.96 6.12
C LYS A 51 -7.47 31.00 4.59
N ALA A 52 -6.78 30.08 3.90
CA ALA A 52 -6.69 30.04 2.44
C ALA A 52 -7.88 29.30 1.77
N LEU A 53 -8.55 28.39 2.50
CA LEU A 53 -9.58 27.50 1.98
C LEU A 53 -10.75 28.21 1.25
N PRO A 54 -11.24 29.40 1.68
CA PRO A 54 -12.37 30.08 1.01
C PRO A 54 -12.15 30.37 -0.48
N SER A 55 -10.92 30.63 -0.91
CA SER A 55 -10.58 30.95 -2.30
C SER A 55 -10.06 29.74 -3.09
N ALA A 56 -9.75 28.63 -2.43
CA ALA A 56 -9.21 27.45 -3.07
C ALA A 56 -10.26 26.75 -3.95
N THR A 57 -9.91 26.47 -5.20
CA THR A 57 -10.71 25.62 -6.10
C THR A 57 -10.34 24.16 -5.98
N HIS A 58 -9.09 23.87 -5.60
CA HIS A 58 -8.53 22.55 -5.41
C HIS A 58 -7.82 22.49 -4.05
N ALA A 59 -8.20 21.54 -3.21
CA ALA A 59 -7.50 21.26 -1.96
C ALA A 59 -6.82 19.88 -2.05
N ILE A 60 -5.51 19.84 -1.82
CA ILE A 60 -4.71 18.61 -1.84
C ILE A 60 -4.16 18.41 -0.44
N VAL A 61 -4.68 17.39 0.25
CA VAL A 61 -4.53 17.21 1.70
C VAL A 61 -4.40 15.73 2.07
N TRP A 62 -3.88 15.43 3.26
CA TRP A 62 -3.98 14.10 3.84
C TRP A 62 -5.36 13.84 4.43
N GLU A 63 -5.88 14.81 5.18
CA GLU A 63 -7.13 14.73 5.92
C GLU A 63 -7.99 15.96 5.63
N PHE A 64 -9.32 15.81 5.67
CA PHE A 64 -10.26 16.91 5.54
C PHE A 64 -11.45 16.66 6.48
N LYS A 65 -11.78 17.65 7.32
CA LYS A 65 -12.89 17.56 8.27
C LYS A 65 -14.18 18.09 7.67
N LYS A 66 -15.31 17.46 7.99
CA LYS A 66 -16.62 17.80 7.45
C LYS A 66 -17.01 19.25 7.69
N GLU A 67 -16.73 19.77 8.88
CA GLU A 67 -17.02 21.15 9.27
C GLU A 67 -16.28 22.21 8.42
N TRP A 68 -15.20 21.83 7.75
CA TRP A 68 -14.43 22.74 6.90
C TRP A 68 -15.13 23.10 5.60
N PHE A 69 -16.12 22.32 5.17
CA PHE A 69 -16.92 22.66 3.99
C PHE A 69 -17.66 24.01 4.14
N ALA A 70 -18.03 24.42 5.35
CA ALA A 70 -18.62 25.73 5.61
C ALA A 70 -17.73 26.90 5.15
N ARG A 71 -16.41 26.68 5.05
CA ARG A 71 -15.43 27.65 4.57
C ARG A 71 -15.02 27.44 3.12
N ALA A 72 -15.26 26.28 2.55
CA ALA A 72 -14.77 25.86 1.22
C ALA A 72 -15.65 26.37 0.07
N ARG A 73 -15.87 27.68 -0.01
CA ARG A 73 -16.86 28.33 -0.89
C ARG A 73 -16.59 28.11 -2.38
N SER A 74 -15.34 28.00 -2.78
CA SER A 74 -14.91 27.88 -4.18
C SER A 74 -14.44 26.46 -4.54
N LEU A 75 -14.44 25.55 -3.57
CA LEU A 75 -13.85 24.23 -3.73
C LEU A 75 -14.63 23.38 -4.76
N ARG A 76 -13.89 22.77 -5.68
CA ARG A 76 -14.41 21.88 -6.72
C ARG A 76 -13.79 20.50 -6.65
N VAL A 77 -12.51 20.41 -6.25
CA VAL A 77 -11.76 19.17 -6.15
C VAL A 77 -11.12 19.07 -4.77
N LEU A 78 -11.40 17.96 -4.09
CA LEU A 78 -10.74 17.56 -2.86
C LEU A 78 -9.94 16.30 -3.13
N ALA A 79 -8.62 16.39 -3.10
CA ALA A 79 -7.72 15.29 -3.42
C ALA A 79 -6.84 14.87 -2.24
N THR A 80 -6.62 13.55 -2.10
CA THR A 80 -5.67 13.00 -1.15
C THR A 80 -4.75 11.99 -1.82
N PRO A 81 -3.44 11.97 -1.50
CA PRO A 81 -2.55 10.92 -1.98
C PRO A 81 -2.86 9.55 -1.36
N ALA A 82 -3.61 9.45 -0.28
CA ALA A 82 -3.95 8.18 0.34
C ALA A 82 -4.81 7.29 -0.57
N ALA A 83 -4.52 5.97 -0.58
CA ALA A 83 -5.35 4.97 -1.25
C ALA A 83 -6.61 4.64 -0.44
N GLY A 84 -6.46 4.60 0.88
CA GLY A 84 -7.56 4.32 1.83
C GLY A 84 -8.58 5.45 1.86
N ARG A 85 -9.81 5.08 2.19
CA ARG A 85 -10.92 6.05 2.32
C ARG A 85 -11.06 6.60 3.74
N GLU A 86 -10.23 6.10 4.67
CA GLU A 86 -10.29 6.40 6.09
C GLU A 86 -9.90 7.84 6.43
N LEU A 87 -9.07 8.47 5.59
CA LEU A 87 -8.56 9.83 5.82
C LEU A 87 -9.40 10.93 5.18
N LEU A 88 -10.30 10.60 4.27
CA LEU A 88 -11.28 11.53 3.72
C LEU A 88 -12.69 11.05 4.01
N LEU A 89 -13.61 12.00 3.97
CA LEU A 89 -15.04 11.81 4.15
C LEU A 89 -15.61 10.76 3.19
N THR A 90 -16.67 10.09 3.61
CA THR A 90 -17.42 9.16 2.76
C THR A 90 -18.12 9.89 1.61
N ASP A 91 -18.55 9.16 0.57
CA ASP A 91 -19.27 9.76 -0.55
C ASP A 91 -20.57 10.44 -0.10
N ALA A 92 -21.23 9.91 0.95
CA ALA A 92 -22.45 10.48 1.52
C ALA A 92 -22.21 11.81 2.29
N GLU A 93 -20.99 12.05 2.71
CA GLU A 93 -20.61 13.29 3.43
C GLU A 93 -20.10 14.39 2.51
N MET A 94 -19.84 14.06 1.24
CA MET A 94 -19.36 15.02 0.24
C MET A 94 -20.51 15.95 -0.22
N PRO A 95 -20.31 17.28 -0.18
CA PRO A 95 -21.28 18.19 -0.77
C PRO A 95 -21.39 17.98 -2.28
N SER A 96 -22.60 18.23 -2.81
CA SER A 96 -22.83 18.22 -4.25
C SER A 96 -21.91 19.24 -4.96
N GLY A 97 -21.35 18.86 -6.10
CA GLY A 97 -20.46 19.71 -6.91
C GLY A 97 -18.98 19.69 -6.49
N ILE A 98 -18.60 18.98 -5.42
CA ILE A 98 -17.19 18.75 -5.07
C ILE A 98 -16.81 17.32 -5.43
N VAL A 99 -15.78 17.17 -6.24
CA VAL A 99 -15.25 15.85 -6.62
C VAL A 99 -14.18 15.42 -5.63
N ARG A 100 -14.30 14.19 -5.11
CA ARG A 100 -13.26 13.56 -4.29
C ARG A 100 -12.34 12.70 -5.14
N VAL A 101 -11.03 12.88 -4.99
CA VAL A 101 -10.00 12.09 -5.68
C VAL A 101 -9.05 11.44 -4.67
N ASN A 102 -8.99 10.13 -4.67
CA ASN A 102 -8.01 9.36 -3.89
C ASN A 102 -6.90 8.84 -4.80
N GLY A 103 -5.67 8.81 -4.29
CA GLY A 103 -4.53 8.26 -5.01
C GLY A 103 -4.71 6.78 -5.35
N ALA A 104 -4.33 6.41 -6.56
CA ALA A 104 -4.39 5.02 -7.05
C ALA A 104 -3.05 4.54 -7.65
N PHE A 105 -2.02 5.38 -7.60
CA PHE A 105 -0.65 5.15 -8.10
C PHE A 105 0.15 4.14 -7.29
N HIS A 106 -0.29 3.78 -6.09
CA HIS A 106 0.42 2.97 -5.10
C HIS A 106 0.93 1.63 -5.66
N GLY A 107 0.22 1.06 -6.64
CA GLY A 107 0.60 -0.20 -7.27
C GLY A 107 2.01 -0.16 -7.87
N ALA A 108 2.47 0.99 -8.36
CA ALA A 108 3.81 1.16 -8.93
C ALA A 108 4.90 0.90 -7.88
N ILE A 109 4.70 1.41 -6.65
CA ILE A 109 5.68 1.31 -5.55
C ILE A 109 5.50 -0.03 -4.80
N MET A 110 4.29 -0.34 -4.36
CA MET A 110 4.02 -1.52 -3.53
C MET A 110 4.36 -2.84 -4.26
N SER A 111 4.24 -2.87 -5.58
CA SER A 111 4.65 -4.05 -6.35
C SER A 111 6.14 -4.32 -6.27
N GLU A 112 6.98 -3.28 -6.10
CA GLU A 112 8.44 -3.46 -5.90
C GLU A 112 8.76 -4.05 -4.54
N THR A 113 8.06 -3.63 -3.49
CA THR A 113 8.18 -4.26 -2.17
C THR A 113 7.80 -5.73 -2.21
N VAL A 114 6.70 -6.10 -2.91
CA VAL A 114 6.32 -7.50 -3.07
C VAL A 114 7.41 -8.29 -3.81
N VAL A 115 7.89 -7.78 -4.94
CA VAL A 115 8.98 -8.41 -5.70
C VAL A 115 10.22 -8.59 -4.84
N ALA A 116 10.61 -7.57 -4.07
CA ALA A 116 11.75 -7.64 -3.15
C ALA A 116 11.55 -8.75 -2.10
N CYS A 117 10.36 -8.90 -1.52
CA CYS A 117 10.05 -9.98 -0.58
C CYS A 117 10.21 -11.38 -1.22
N LEU A 118 9.69 -11.56 -2.45
CA LEU A 118 9.81 -12.83 -3.16
C LEU A 118 11.27 -13.18 -3.43
N PHE A 119 12.05 -12.24 -3.95
CA PHE A 119 13.47 -12.49 -4.21
C PHE A 119 14.28 -12.69 -2.93
N ALA A 120 14.03 -11.90 -1.89
CA ALA A 120 14.71 -12.05 -0.60
C ALA A 120 14.46 -13.46 0.00
N HIS A 121 13.23 -13.96 -0.11
CA HIS A 121 12.89 -15.31 0.31
C HIS A 121 13.54 -16.37 -0.59
N ALA A 122 13.29 -16.30 -1.91
CA ALA A 122 13.73 -17.30 -2.87
C ALA A 122 15.26 -17.39 -2.97
N ARG A 123 16.01 -16.35 -2.64
CA ARG A 123 17.47 -16.31 -2.65
C ARG A 123 18.09 -16.49 -1.26
N GLY A 124 17.28 -16.75 -0.22
CA GLY A 124 17.74 -16.97 1.15
C GLY A 124 18.43 -15.76 1.78
N LEU A 125 18.14 -14.50 1.32
CA LEU A 125 18.89 -13.31 1.74
C LEU A 125 18.73 -13.02 3.24
N TYR A 126 17.52 -13.16 3.79
CA TYR A 126 17.31 -12.95 5.24
C TYR A 126 18.05 -14.01 6.06
N ARG A 127 18.07 -15.25 5.61
CA ARG A 127 18.81 -16.35 6.29
C ARG A 127 20.32 -16.11 6.25
N ALA A 128 20.85 -15.70 5.11
CA ALA A 128 22.25 -15.35 4.98
C ALA A 128 22.62 -14.19 5.93
N TYR A 129 21.74 -13.18 6.02
CA TYR A 129 21.92 -12.04 6.92
C TYR A 129 21.87 -12.45 8.41
N ASP A 130 20.91 -13.33 8.79
CA ASP A 130 20.80 -13.83 10.15
C ASP A 130 22.05 -14.62 10.55
N TRP A 131 22.57 -15.48 9.67
CA TRP A 131 23.82 -16.21 9.91
C TRP A 131 25.01 -15.27 10.04
N GLN A 132 25.12 -14.26 9.19
CA GLN A 132 26.16 -13.24 9.31
C GLN A 132 26.11 -12.56 10.68
N ARG A 133 24.92 -12.21 11.15
CA ARG A 133 24.73 -11.59 12.49
C ARG A 133 25.07 -12.56 13.63
N ALA A 134 24.86 -13.84 13.42
CA ALA A 134 25.25 -14.90 14.35
C ALA A 134 26.76 -15.28 14.27
N GLY A 135 27.57 -14.57 13.48
CA GLY A 135 29.01 -14.81 13.34
C GLY A 135 29.37 -15.99 12.41
N VAL A 136 28.39 -16.54 11.66
CA VAL A 136 28.64 -17.61 10.70
C VAL A 136 29.13 -16.99 9.39
N LEU A 137 30.41 -17.13 9.10
CA LEU A 137 31.08 -16.38 8.02
C LEU A 137 30.84 -16.96 6.61
N TRP A 138 30.71 -18.29 6.46
CA TRP A 138 30.66 -18.91 5.13
C TRP A 138 29.76 -20.17 5.06
N PRO A 139 28.43 -20.02 5.34
CA PRO A 139 27.49 -21.15 5.35
C PRO A 139 26.97 -21.49 3.94
N ARG A 140 27.88 -21.74 2.99
CA ARG A 140 27.55 -21.93 1.56
C ARG A 140 26.69 -23.16 1.32
N SER A 141 27.07 -24.30 1.93
CA SER A 141 26.36 -25.58 1.81
C SER A 141 24.97 -25.50 2.44
N GLU A 142 24.89 -24.85 3.60
CA GLU A 142 23.69 -24.69 4.40
C GLU A 142 22.69 -23.72 3.73
N LEU A 143 23.18 -22.72 2.97
CA LEU A 143 22.35 -21.79 2.24
C LEU A 143 21.70 -22.40 1.00
N SER A 144 22.41 -23.31 0.32
CA SER A 144 21.98 -23.86 -0.97
C SER A 144 20.56 -24.44 -0.98
N PRO A 145 20.09 -25.20 0.05
CA PRO A 145 18.72 -25.72 0.07
C PRO A 145 17.62 -24.66 0.19
N PHE A 146 17.99 -23.43 0.54
CA PHE A 146 17.04 -22.30 0.67
C PHE A 146 17.02 -21.39 -0.56
N CYS A 147 17.77 -21.73 -1.60
CA CYS A 147 17.84 -20.98 -2.84
C CYS A 147 16.97 -21.63 -3.92
N SER A 148 16.08 -20.86 -4.52
CA SER A 148 15.23 -21.27 -5.64
C SER A 148 15.06 -20.16 -6.66
N LEU A 149 14.44 -20.45 -7.79
CA LEU A 149 14.01 -19.45 -8.76
C LEU A 149 12.62 -18.92 -8.39
N VAL A 150 12.39 -17.65 -8.67
CA VAL A 150 11.04 -17.03 -8.64
C VAL A 150 10.29 -17.38 -9.93
N ALA A 151 10.98 -17.37 -11.07
CA ALA A 151 10.39 -17.76 -12.35
C ALA A 151 9.90 -19.23 -12.30
N GLY A 152 8.74 -19.47 -12.91
CA GLY A 152 8.08 -20.78 -12.93
C GLY A 152 7.25 -21.07 -11.66
N THR A 153 7.25 -20.19 -10.65
CA THR A 153 6.39 -20.32 -9.47
C THR A 153 4.97 -19.81 -9.71
N LYS A 154 4.06 -20.06 -8.75
CA LYS A 154 2.65 -19.67 -8.83
C LYS A 154 2.28 -18.74 -7.68
N ALA A 155 1.67 -17.61 -8.00
CA ALA A 155 1.16 -16.64 -7.05
C ALA A 155 -0.36 -16.56 -7.09
N VAL A 156 -0.99 -16.55 -5.91
CA VAL A 156 -2.38 -16.15 -5.71
C VAL A 156 -2.37 -14.75 -5.14
N ILE A 157 -3.04 -13.80 -5.83
CA ILE A 157 -3.20 -12.42 -5.36
C ILE A 157 -4.63 -12.22 -4.86
N LEU A 158 -4.77 -12.11 -3.55
CA LEU A 158 -6.04 -11.85 -2.88
C LEU A 158 -6.26 -10.33 -2.76
N GLY A 159 -7.29 -9.82 -3.44
CA GLY A 159 -7.50 -8.39 -3.66
C GLY A 159 -6.92 -7.93 -5.02
N TYR A 160 -7.48 -8.48 -6.12
CA TYR A 160 -7.00 -8.20 -7.48
C TYR A 160 -7.65 -6.92 -8.06
N GLY A 161 -7.51 -5.81 -7.28
CA GLY A 161 -7.83 -4.44 -7.68
C GLY A 161 -6.65 -3.74 -8.37
N LYS A 162 -6.58 -2.39 -8.34
CA LYS A 162 -5.50 -1.60 -8.98
C LYS A 162 -4.10 -2.03 -8.50
N VAL A 163 -3.89 -2.13 -7.19
CA VAL A 163 -2.61 -2.57 -6.61
C VAL A 163 -2.33 -4.04 -6.96
N GLY A 164 -3.32 -4.94 -6.79
CA GLY A 164 -3.16 -6.35 -7.12
C GLY A 164 -2.82 -6.60 -8.59
N HIS A 165 -3.41 -5.83 -9.51
CA HIS A 165 -3.07 -5.87 -10.94
C HIS A 165 -1.63 -5.41 -11.21
N ALA A 166 -1.18 -4.33 -10.58
CA ALA A 166 0.19 -3.85 -10.75
C ALA A 166 1.22 -4.88 -10.22
N ILE A 167 0.91 -5.52 -9.09
CA ILE A 167 1.70 -6.63 -8.57
C ILE A 167 1.72 -7.80 -9.58
N GLY A 168 0.55 -8.21 -10.06
CA GLY A 168 0.40 -9.31 -11.01
C GLY A 168 1.23 -9.09 -12.27
N ALA A 169 1.12 -7.93 -12.89
CA ALA A 169 1.85 -7.59 -14.11
C ALA A 169 3.38 -7.67 -13.93
N LYS A 170 3.93 -7.18 -12.78
CA LYS A 170 5.37 -7.32 -12.48
C LYS A 170 5.76 -8.78 -12.26
N LEU A 171 4.94 -9.57 -11.60
CA LEU A 171 5.22 -10.98 -11.34
C LEU A 171 5.17 -11.81 -12.62
N GLU A 172 4.19 -11.57 -13.51
CA GLU A 172 4.10 -12.22 -14.82
C GLU A 172 5.32 -11.90 -15.68
N ALA A 173 5.80 -10.66 -15.68
CA ALA A 173 7.04 -10.27 -16.36
C ALA A 173 8.29 -10.98 -15.82
N LEU A 174 8.25 -11.48 -14.58
CA LEU A 174 9.31 -12.29 -13.95
C LEU A 174 9.09 -13.81 -14.13
N GLY A 175 8.11 -14.22 -14.94
CA GLY A 175 7.81 -15.62 -15.22
C GLY A 175 7.03 -16.34 -14.12
N VAL A 176 6.30 -15.60 -13.26
CA VAL A 176 5.41 -16.17 -12.24
C VAL A 176 4.01 -16.31 -12.81
N SER A 177 3.37 -17.47 -12.65
CA SER A 177 1.96 -17.65 -13.01
C SER A 177 1.05 -17.00 -11.95
N VAL A 178 0.16 -16.09 -12.35
CA VAL A 178 -0.67 -15.31 -11.43
C VAL A 178 -2.14 -15.72 -11.49
N ALA A 179 -2.75 -15.95 -10.33
CA ALA A 179 -4.18 -16.12 -10.16
C ALA A 179 -4.76 -15.00 -9.29
N GLY A 180 -5.57 -14.11 -9.88
CA GLY A 180 -6.22 -13.00 -9.18
C GLY A 180 -7.54 -13.43 -8.52
N ILE A 181 -7.68 -13.18 -7.22
CA ILE A 181 -8.90 -13.45 -6.44
C ILE A 181 -9.58 -12.14 -6.06
N ARG A 182 -10.86 -12.02 -6.39
CA ARG A 182 -11.77 -10.94 -6.02
C ARG A 182 -12.95 -11.49 -5.24
N ARG A 183 -13.82 -10.64 -4.70
CA ARG A 183 -15.04 -11.06 -4.02
C ARG A 183 -15.90 -11.99 -4.90
N ALA A 184 -16.03 -11.70 -6.18
CA ALA A 184 -16.84 -12.46 -7.12
C ALA A 184 -16.36 -13.90 -7.36
N ASN A 185 -15.06 -14.20 -7.16
CA ASN A 185 -14.50 -15.54 -7.36
C ASN A 185 -13.79 -16.07 -6.12
N PHE A 186 -14.21 -15.62 -4.92
CA PHE A 186 -13.56 -15.97 -3.66
C PHE A 186 -13.53 -17.48 -3.39
N THR A 187 -14.52 -18.24 -3.87
CA THR A 187 -14.56 -19.71 -3.75
C THR A 187 -13.36 -20.41 -4.40
N ALA A 188 -12.72 -19.77 -5.38
CA ALA A 188 -11.51 -20.27 -6.03
C ALA A 188 -10.25 -20.13 -5.16
N LEU A 189 -10.28 -19.41 -4.04
CA LEU A 189 -9.09 -19.15 -3.21
C LEU A 189 -8.45 -20.44 -2.72
N LYS A 190 -9.17 -21.25 -1.94
CA LYS A 190 -8.61 -22.47 -1.35
C LYS A 190 -8.14 -23.49 -2.39
N PRO A 191 -8.87 -23.75 -3.49
CA PRO A 191 -8.37 -24.56 -4.60
C PRO A 191 -7.05 -24.04 -5.18
N ALA A 192 -6.93 -22.75 -5.46
CA ALA A 192 -5.73 -22.14 -6.01
C ALA A 192 -4.52 -22.24 -5.06
N LEU A 193 -4.74 -22.09 -3.75
CA LEU A 193 -3.68 -22.16 -2.73
C LEU A 193 -3.02 -23.52 -2.61
N LYS A 194 -3.69 -24.60 -3.02
CA LYS A 194 -3.09 -25.96 -2.97
C LYS A 194 -1.82 -26.09 -3.82
N THR A 195 -1.70 -25.31 -4.89
CA THR A 195 -0.57 -25.34 -5.82
C THR A 195 0.27 -24.05 -5.80
N ALA A 196 -0.19 -23.01 -5.12
CA ALA A 196 0.50 -21.73 -5.05
C ALA A 196 1.74 -21.78 -4.15
N ASP A 197 2.79 -21.07 -4.59
CA ASP A 197 4.00 -20.82 -3.82
C ASP A 197 3.89 -19.54 -3.01
N TRP A 198 3.06 -18.61 -3.48
CA TRP A 198 2.90 -17.28 -2.90
C TRP A 198 1.42 -16.95 -2.72
N LEU A 199 1.04 -16.52 -1.50
CA LEU A 199 -0.22 -15.83 -1.24
C LEU A 199 0.10 -14.36 -1.00
N ILE A 200 -0.32 -13.49 -1.91
CA ILE A 200 -0.08 -12.04 -1.83
C ILE A 200 -1.42 -11.36 -1.54
N MET A 201 -1.44 -10.50 -0.53
CA MET A 201 -2.64 -9.81 -0.10
C MET A 201 -2.53 -8.31 -0.39
N ALA A 202 -3.51 -7.78 -1.14
CA ALA A 202 -3.68 -6.38 -1.47
C ALA A 202 -5.14 -5.93 -1.25
N LEU A 203 -5.77 -6.42 -0.17
CA LEU A 203 -7.14 -6.13 0.20
C LEU A 203 -7.27 -4.76 0.86
N PRO A 204 -8.38 -4.03 0.61
CA PRO A 204 -8.76 -2.88 1.43
C PRO A 204 -9.23 -3.34 2.81
N SER A 205 -9.32 -2.40 3.77
CA SER A 205 -10.01 -2.64 5.04
C SER A 205 -11.51 -2.51 4.84
N ASP A 206 -12.22 -3.60 5.08
CA ASP A 206 -13.68 -3.59 5.22
C ASP A 206 -14.10 -4.77 6.13
N THR A 207 -15.29 -4.70 6.74
CA THR A 207 -15.78 -5.72 7.67
C THR A 207 -15.91 -7.12 7.03
N GLY A 208 -16.09 -7.19 5.71
CA GLY A 208 -16.12 -8.46 4.97
C GLY A 208 -14.74 -9.06 4.72
N THR A 209 -13.64 -8.37 5.10
CA THR A 209 -12.26 -8.88 4.98
C THR A 209 -11.66 -9.30 6.31
N ASP A 210 -12.34 -9.11 7.44
CA ASP A 210 -11.81 -9.43 8.76
C ASP A 210 -11.51 -10.93 8.91
N ASN A 211 -10.26 -11.24 9.31
CA ASN A 211 -9.75 -12.60 9.48
C ASN A 211 -9.97 -13.53 8.25
N LEU A 212 -10.02 -12.96 7.05
CA LEU A 212 -10.25 -13.71 5.82
C LEU A 212 -9.21 -14.80 5.59
N VAL A 213 -7.94 -14.52 5.99
CA VAL A 213 -6.87 -15.50 6.04
C VAL A 213 -6.78 -16.08 7.47
N ASP A 214 -7.63 -17.05 7.72
CA ASP A 214 -7.76 -17.80 8.95
C ASP A 214 -6.92 -19.10 8.94
N ALA A 215 -7.02 -19.88 10.01
CA ALA A 215 -6.36 -21.17 10.12
C ALA A 215 -6.74 -22.14 8.98
N SER A 216 -7.96 -22.04 8.42
CA SER A 216 -8.40 -22.93 7.35
C SER A 216 -7.78 -22.56 6.00
N VAL A 217 -7.61 -21.27 5.73
CA VAL A 217 -6.89 -20.76 4.55
C VAL A 217 -5.39 -21.11 4.65
N LEU A 218 -4.78 -20.87 5.82
CA LEU A 218 -3.39 -21.24 6.06
C LEU A 218 -3.14 -22.75 5.90
N ARG A 219 -4.09 -23.61 6.31
CA ARG A 219 -4.01 -25.06 6.06
C ARG A 219 -4.17 -25.45 4.59
N ALA A 220 -4.78 -24.63 3.76
CA ALA A 220 -4.91 -24.91 2.33
C ALA A 220 -3.62 -24.59 1.54
N MET A 221 -2.73 -23.78 2.08
CA MET A 221 -1.45 -23.43 1.44
C MET A 221 -0.48 -24.62 1.43
N LYS A 222 0.52 -24.63 0.56
CA LYS A 222 1.66 -25.55 0.60
C LYS A 222 2.50 -25.27 1.86
N ARG A 223 3.20 -26.28 2.38
CA ARG A 223 4.15 -26.08 3.49
C ARG A 223 5.32 -25.17 3.11
N SER A 224 5.72 -25.19 1.85
CA SER A 224 6.74 -24.30 1.29
C SER A 224 6.22 -22.91 0.91
N ALA A 225 4.91 -22.68 1.01
CA ALA A 225 4.31 -21.41 0.57
C ALA A 225 4.62 -20.26 1.53
N VAL A 226 4.65 -19.06 0.96
CA VAL A 226 4.92 -17.80 1.64
C VAL A 226 3.71 -16.88 1.53
N LEU A 227 3.40 -16.19 2.63
CA LEU A 227 2.38 -15.15 2.67
C LEU A 227 3.05 -13.77 2.62
N VAL A 228 2.55 -12.87 1.76
CA VAL A 228 2.97 -11.46 1.72
C VAL A 228 1.73 -10.59 1.88
N ASN A 229 1.68 -9.73 2.90
CA ASN A 229 0.55 -8.82 3.10
C ASN A 229 1.01 -7.36 3.01
N VAL A 230 0.60 -6.68 1.92
CA VAL A 230 0.78 -5.25 1.70
C VAL A 230 -0.56 -4.50 1.65
N GLY A 231 -1.67 -5.17 1.97
CA GLY A 231 -3.01 -4.60 1.99
C GLY A 231 -3.38 -3.99 3.34
N ARG A 232 -4.15 -4.74 4.16
CA ARG A 232 -4.55 -4.32 5.51
C ARG A 232 -4.41 -5.48 6.49
N GLY A 233 -4.04 -5.16 7.74
CA GLY A 233 -3.75 -6.15 8.78
C GLY A 233 -4.97 -6.90 9.29
N ASN A 234 -6.16 -6.30 9.28
CA ASN A 234 -7.41 -6.94 9.71
C ASN A 234 -7.74 -8.22 8.94
N ALA A 235 -7.24 -8.34 7.71
CA ALA A 235 -7.53 -9.48 6.85
C ALA A 235 -6.83 -10.79 7.26
N VAL A 236 -5.90 -10.75 8.23
CA VAL A 236 -5.17 -11.92 8.72
C VAL A 236 -5.54 -12.21 10.16
N ASP A 237 -5.87 -13.46 10.48
CA ASP A 237 -5.88 -13.94 11.85
C ASP A 237 -4.43 -14.09 12.35
N GLU A 238 -3.94 -13.08 13.10
CA GLU A 238 -2.56 -13.01 13.56
C GLU A 238 -2.19 -14.17 14.49
N ALA A 239 -3.13 -14.66 15.32
CA ALA A 239 -2.89 -15.79 16.21
C ALA A 239 -2.75 -17.10 15.41
N ALA A 240 -3.62 -17.31 14.42
CA ALA A 240 -3.54 -18.46 13.53
C ALA A 240 -2.25 -18.42 12.69
N LEU A 241 -1.83 -17.24 12.20
CA LEU A 241 -0.60 -17.07 11.45
C LEU A 241 0.63 -17.37 12.31
N ALA A 242 0.70 -16.82 13.54
CA ALA A 242 1.80 -17.11 14.47
C ALA A 242 1.95 -18.62 14.76
N LYS A 243 0.81 -19.31 14.97
CA LYS A 243 0.77 -20.76 15.15
C LYS A 243 1.25 -21.50 13.90
N ALA A 244 0.82 -21.07 12.71
CA ALA A 244 1.19 -21.69 11.44
C ALA A 244 2.71 -21.58 11.16
N LEU A 245 3.30 -20.42 11.45
CA LEU A 245 4.75 -20.20 11.31
C LEU A 245 5.56 -21.05 12.31
N ARG A 246 5.20 -21.03 13.60
CA ARG A 246 5.88 -21.83 14.63
C ARG A 246 5.81 -23.33 14.35
N SER A 247 4.70 -23.81 13.82
CA SER A 247 4.52 -25.21 13.44
C SER A 247 5.06 -25.54 12.03
N ARG A 248 5.68 -24.58 11.34
CA ARG A 248 6.15 -24.73 9.96
C ARG A 248 5.05 -25.23 9.01
N ARG A 249 3.80 -24.79 9.24
CA ARG A 249 2.67 -25.10 8.36
C ARG A 249 2.78 -24.33 7.05
N ILE A 250 3.36 -23.14 7.08
CA ILE A 250 3.84 -22.36 5.93
C ILE A 250 5.31 -21.99 6.15
N ALA A 251 6.03 -21.66 5.08
CA ALA A 251 7.47 -21.40 5.14
C ALA A 251 7.81 -20.05 5.77
N ALA A 252 7.08 -18.98 5.39
CA ALA A 252 7.35 -17.63 5.85
C ALA A 252 6.13 -16.71 5.69
N ALA A 253 6.19 -15.56 6.34
CA ALA A 253 5.28 -14.44 6.13
C ALA A 253 6.05 -13.11 6.12
N TYR A 254 5.73 -12.23 5.16
CA TYR A 254 6.21 -10.87 5.03
C TYR A 254 5.02 -9.92 5.23
N LEU A 255 5.01 -9.20 6.33
CA LEU A 255 3.86 -8.38 6.72
C LEU A 255 4.27 -6.91 6.77
N ASP A 256 3.64 -6.10 5.91
CA ASP A 256 3.77 -4.65 5.93
C ASP A 256 2.74 -4.00 6.88
N VAL A 257 1.66 -4.73 7.17
CA VAL A 257 0.51 -4.22 7.92
C VAL A 257 0.06 -5.21 8.99
N PHE A 258 -0.50 -4.66 10.09
CA PHE A 258 -0.94 -5.39 11.28
C PHE A 258 -2.35 -4.97 11.69
N LYS A 259 -3.07 -5.81 12.47
CA LYS A 259 -4.42 -5.49 12.98
C LYS A 259 -4.42 -4.20 13.80
N ARG A 260 -3.37 -4.01 14.58
CA ARG A 260 -3.15 -2.80 15.37
C ARG A 260 -1.79 -2.22 15.05
N GLU A 261 -1.78 -0.99 14.63
CA GLU A 261 -0.58 -0.20 14.34
C GLU A 261 -0.51 1.05 15.24
N PRO A 262 0.65 1.37 15.77
CA PRO A 262 1.92 0.62 15.75
C PRO A 262 1.80 -0.75 16.40
N LEU A 263 2.60 -1.74 15.87
CA LEU A 263 2.65 -3.08 16.45
C LEU A 263 3.09 -3.00 17.92
N THR A 264 2.33 -3.61 18.83
CA THR A 264 2.60 -3.59 20.27
C THR A 264 3.16 -4.93 20.75
N PRO A 265 3.88 -4.97 21.91
CA PRO A 265 4.36 -6.22 22.50
C PRO A 265 3.27 -7.26 22.80
N ALA A 266 2.02 -6.84 22.92
CA ALA A 266 0.87 -7.73 23.17
C ALA A 266 0.40 -8.47 21.90
N SER A 267 0.87 -8.08 20.68
CA SER A 267 0.50 -8.79 19.46
C SER A 267 1.12 -10.20 19.46
N PRO A 268 0.39 -11.23 19.01
CA PRO A 268 0.93 -12.58 18.82
C PRO A 268 2.09 -12.62 17.82
N LEU A 269 2.24 -11.57 17.00
CA LEU A 269 3.30 -11.40 15.99
C LEU A 269 4.48 -10.53 16.47
N ALA A 270 4.47 -10.05 17.72
CA ALA A 270 5.56 -9.23 18.25
C ALA A 270 6.81 -10.05 18.60
N ALA A 271 6.61 -11.30 19.05
CA ALA A 271 7.70 -12.20 19.38
C ALA A 271 8.58 -12.51 18.16
N ASP A 272 9.78 -13.03 18.44
CA ASP A 272 10.61 -13.64 17.40
C ASP A 272 9.96 -14.95 16.94
N ILE A 273 9.57 -14.98 15.66
CA ILE A 273 8.92 -16.14 15.04
C ILE A 273 9.70 -16.49 13.79
N PRO A 274 10.22 -17.72 13.69
CA PRO A 274 10.95 -18.17 12.51
C PRO A 274 10.13 -17.97 11.21
N GLY A 275 10.73 -17.30 10.24
CA GLY A 275 10.11 -17.04 8.95
C GLY A 275 9.16 -15.83 8.93
N LEU A 276 9.01 -15.07 10.03
CA LEU A 276 8.27 -13.82 10.05
C LEU A 276 9.18 -12.63 9.77
N VAL A 277 8.89 -11.88 8.73
CA VAL A 277 9.51 -10.58 8.42
C VAL A 277 8.45 -9.48 8.59
N ARG A 278 8.76 -8.49 9.41
CA ARG A 278 7.89 -7.35 9.70
C ARG A 278 8.44 -6.11 9.00
N ILE A 279 7.61 -5.46 8.20
CA ILE A 279 7.88 -4.19 7.54
C ILE A 279 6.95 -3.17 8.21
N PRO A 280 7.43 -2.02 8.68
CA PRO A 280 6.62 -1.09 9.49
C PRO A 280 5.77 -0.16 8.60
N HIS A 281 4.77 -0.71 7.90
CA HIS A 281 3.83 -0.03 7.00
C HIS A 281 4.57 0.88 6.00
N GLY A 282 5.58 0.32 5.36
CA GLY A 282 6.51 1.03 4.49
C GLY A 282 6.48 0.62 3.02
N SER A 283 5.57 -0.29 2.62
CA SER A 283 5.55 -0.83 1.25
C SER A 283 5.33 0.23 0.16
N ALA A 284 4.78 1.39 0.52
CA ALA A 284 4.58 2.51 -0.39
C ALA A 284 5.63 3.64 -0.22
N PHE A 285 6.69 3.46 0.59
CA PHE A 285 7.68 4.50 0.78
C PHE A 285 8.58 4.65 -0.45
N ALA A 286 8.54 5.83 -1.06
CA ALA A 286 9.44 6.23 -2.14
C ALA A 286 9.52 7.76 -2.24
N PRO A 287 10.66 8.33 -2.64
CA PRO A 287 10.76 9.76 -2.97
C PRO A 287 9.79 10.18 -4.11
N GLU A 288 9.38 9.22 -4.92
CA GLU A 288 8.44 9.38 -6.03
C GLU A 288 6.97 9.40 -5.61
N TYR A 289 6.63 9.19 -4.33
CA TYR A 289 5.26 9.04 -3.85
C TYR A 289 4.35 10.22 -4.27
N LEU A 290 4.68 11.43 -3.85
CA LEU A 290 3.92 12.64 -4.23
C LEU A 290 4.06 12.99 -5.72
N PRO A 291 5.24 12.93 -6.35
CA PRO A 291 5.38 13.03 -7.80
C PRO A 291 4.46 12.13 -8.61
N LEU A 292 4.33 10.86 -8.25
CA LEU A 292 3.42 9.93 -8.93
C LEU A 292 1.96 10.33 -8.75
N PHE A 293 1.60 10.75 -7.55
CA PHE A 293 0.25 11.25 -7.28
C PHE A 293 -0.10 12.49 -8.13
N PHE A 294 0.78 13.46 -8.21
CA PHE A 294 0.55 14.68 -9.00
C PHE A 294 0.40 14.39 -10.49
N ARG A 295 1.23 13.49 -11.02
CA ARG A 295 1.09 13.02 -12.42
C ARG A 295 -0.20 12.24 -12.65
N GLU A 296 -0.65 11.46 -11.66
CA GLU A 296 -1.95 10.78 -11.72
C GLU A 296 -3.10 11.79 -11.76
N LEU A 297 -3.07 12.83 -10.93
CA LEU A 297 -4.06 13.91 -10.94
C LEU A 297 -4.10 14.62 -12.30
N GLN A 298 -2.93 14.93 -12.87
CA GLN A 298 -2.83 15.55 -14.19
C GLN A 298 -3.41 14.65 -15.27
N LYS A 299 -3.02 13.38 -15.32
CA LYS A 299 -3.51 12.39 -16.28
C LYS A 299 -5.02 12.18 -16.18
N GLY A 300 -5.57 12.28 -14.98
CA GLY A 300 -7.00 12.17 -14.70
C GLY A 300 -7.81 13.43 -15.04
N GLY A 301 -7.16 14.52 -15.49
CA GLY A 301 -7.83 15.81 -15.76
C GLY A 301 -8.29 16.56 -14.51
N TRP A 302 -7.73 16.24 -13.33
CA TRP A 302 -8.06 16.88 -12.06
C TRP A 302 -7.19 18.11 -11.75
N LEU A 303 -6.16 18.33 -12.54
CA LEU A 303 -5.34 19.55 -12.55
C LEU A 303 -5.59 20.25 -13.88
N ALA A 304 -6.08 21.51 -13.80
CA ALA A 304 -6.50 22.28 -14.97
C ALA A 304 -5.29 22.90 -15.71
#